data_9c9445c14e4ce53ba7ca51293a33d8ef
#
_entry.id   9c9445c14e4ce53ba7ca51293a33d8ef
#
_cell.length_a   1.000
_cell.length_b   1.000
_cell.length_c   1.000
_cell.angle_alpha   90.00
_cell.angle_beta   90.00
_cell.angle_gamma   90.00
#
_symmetry.space_group_name_H-M   'P 1'
#
loop_
_entity.id
_entity.type
_entity.pdbx_description
1 polymer ?
#
loop_
_entity_poly.entity_id
_entity_poly.type
_entity_poly.pdbx_seq_one_letter_code
_entity_poly.pdbx_strand_id
1 'polypeptide(L)'
;MKMNIIYMIDFNCPYSYIGLERLKKACENLNIDAIWEFKPFELEPLTGKRPVMSTAERYAKKHELSLDDALDEISEIEEIAFDDGLKINYKDMPLTSSKDALRLCKFCQSIHPEIALKLAEEIFHKRLVENENIADIKVLHKIAVSCGLEENETSKILENNYYNIEIYLDQEEAVSYGINATPCFILNYNGERLIMPGVFSTEEFENALEDMLSGEIEKKTFV
;
A
#
# COMPACT_ATOMS: atom_id res chain seq x y z
N MET A 1 18.74 -4.26 -17.90
CA MET A 1 17.66 -3.25 -17.68
C MET A 1 17.05 -3.56 -16.31
N LYS A 2 16.65 -2.57 -15.51
CA LYS A 2 16.06 -2.87 -14.19
C LYS A 2 14.56 -3.14 -14.35
N MET A 3 14.02 -4.03 -13.50
CA MET A 3 12.58 -4.22 -13.33
C MET A 3 11.98 -2.95 -12.73
N ASN A 4 10.89 -2.43 -13.31
CA ASN A 4 10.09 -1.36 -12.68
C ASN A 4 8.84 -2.00 -12.09
N ILE A 5 8.61 -1.79 -10.80
CA ILE A 5 7.48 -2.31 -10.05
C ILE A 5 6.64 -1.15 -9.56
N ILE A 6 5.41 -1.04 -10.09
CA ILE A 6 4.42 -0.08 -9.59
C ILE A 6 3.61 -0.80 -8.52
N TYR A 7 3.47 -0.18 -7.35
CA TYR A 7 2.62 -0.67 -6.26
C TYR A 7 1.51 0.34 -5.95
N MET A 8 0.27 -0.10 -6.20
CA MET A 8 -0.94 0.69 -5.94
C MET A 8 -1.55 0.23 -4.63
N ILE A 9 -1.59 1.13 -3.65
CA ILE A 9 -1.91 0.78 -2.27
C ILE A 9 -2.74 1.87 -1.57
N ASP A 10 -3.41 1.45 -0.48
CA ASP A 10 -3.91 2.32 0.59
C ASP A 10 -3.33 1.86 1.94
N PHE A 11 -2.90 2.78 2.77
CA PHE A 11 -2.37 2.48 4.11
C PHE A 11 -3.41 1.94 5.10
N ASN A 12 -4.70 2.04 4.79
CA ASN A 12 -5.78 1.41 5.54
C ASN A 12 -6.08 -0.03 5.10
N CYS A 13 -5.43 -0.52 4.04
CA CYS A 13 -5.63 -1.85 3.50
C CYS A 13 -4.56 -2.83 4.02
N PRO A 14 -4.91 -3.81 4.87
CA PRO A 14 -3.95 -4.80 5.37
C PRO A 14 -3.35 -5.65 4.26
N TYR A 15 -4.14 -6.00 3.24
CA TYR A 15 -3.66 -6.74 2.08
C TYR A 15 -2.61 -5.97 1.26
N SER A 16 -2.66 -4.62 1.29
CA SER A 16 -1.63 -3.80 0.65
C SER A 16 -0.27 -3.96 1.34
N TYR A 17 -0.25 -4.05 2.66
CA TYR A 17 0.96 -4.29 3.43
C TYR A 17 1.49 -5.71 3.21
N ILE A 18 0.62 -6.73 3.36
CA ILE A 18 0.97 -8.13 3.13
C ILE A 18 1.54 -8.35 1.73
N GLY A 19 0.84 -7.86 0.70
CA GLY A 19 1.27 -8.03 -0.69
C GLY A 19 2.58 -7.32 -1.00
N LEU A 20 2.81 -6.11 -0.46
CA LEU A 20 4.06 -5.37 -0.64
C LEU A 20 5.24 -6.13 -0.03
N GLU A 21 5.11 -6.64 1.20
CA GLU A 21 6.17 -7.39 1.86
C GLU A 21 6.47 -8.73 1.16
N ARG A 22 5.43 -9.44 0.66
CA ARG A 22 5.61 -10.66 -0.13
C ARG A 22 6.34 -10.41 -1.44
N LEU A 23 5.97 -9.34 -2.17
CA LEU A 23 6.62 -8.98 -3.42
C LEU A 23 8.08 -8.55 -3.21
N LYS A 24 8.35 -7.79 -2.15
CA LYS A 24 9.74 -7.45 -1.76
C LYS A 24 10.56 -8.71 -1.47
N LYS A 25 10.01 -9.63 -0.68
CA LYS A 25 10.67 -10.91 -0.37
C LYS A 25 10.94 -11.74 -1.62
N ALA A 26 10.00 -11.77 -2.58
CA ALA A 26 10.20 -12.44 -3.86
C ALA A 26 11.36 -11.80 -4.65
N CYS A 27 11.44 -10.47 -4.71
CA CYS A 27 12.56 -9.77 -5.34
C CYS A 27 13.89 -10.07 -4.63
N GLU A 28 13.92 -10.13 -3.30
CA GLU A 28 15.11 -10.47 -2.51
C GLU A 28 15.57 -11.92 -2.79
N ASN A 29 14.65 -12.87 -2.79
CA ASN A 29 14.93 -14.29 -3.05
C ASN A 29 15.54 -14.50 -4.45
N LEU A 30 15.08 -13.76 -5.44
CA LEU A 30 15.55 -13.80 -6.82
C LEU A 30 16.71 -12.84 -7.10
N ASN A 31 17.18 -12.08 -6.11
CA ASN A 31 18.21 -11.04 -6.26
C ASN A 31 17.88 -10.00 -7.33
N ILE A 32 16.62 -9.58 -7.44
CA ILE A 32 16.16 -8.58 -8.39
C ILE A 32 16.32 -7.19 -7.79
N ASP A 33 17.14 -6.35 -8.43
CA ASP A 33 17.24 -4.92 -8.14
C ASP A 33 16.14 -4.16 -8.91
N ALA A 34 15.02 -3.90 -8.25
CA ALA A 34 13.86 -3.24 -8.84
C ALA A 34 13.85 -1.73 -8.58
N ILE A 35 13.23 -1.00 -9.51
CA ILE A 35 12.81 0.39 -9.30
C ILE A 35 11.37 0.34 -8.83
N TRP A 36 11.11 0.89 -7.65
CA TRP A 36 9.78 0.91 -7.04
C TRP A 36 9.09 2.23 -7.30
N GLU A 37 7.86 2.18 -7.82
CA GLU A 37 7.02 3.33 -8.11
C GLU A 37 5.72 3.25 -7.31
N PHE A 38 5.53 4.19 -6.39
CA PHE A 38 4.33 4.32 -5.59
C PHE A 38 3.19 4.96 -6.39
N LYS A 39 2.01 4.33 -6.36
CA LYS A 39 0.76 4.90 -6.85
C LYS A 39 -0.29 4.84 -5.72
N PRO A 40 -0.83 5.97 -5.30
CA PRO A 40 -1.88 6.03 -4.29
C PRO A 40 -3.23 5.56 -4.84
N PHE A 41 -4.00 4.88 -4.00
CA PHE A 41 -5.39 4.55 -4.27
C PHE A 41 -6.21 4.66 -2.98
N GLU A 42 -6.90 5.78 -2.76
CA GLU A 42 -7.66 6.03 -1.53
C GLU A 42 -8.98 5.25 -1.53
N LEU A 43 -9.07 4.18 -0.71
CA LEU A 43 -10.27 3.33 -0.60
C LEU A 43 -11.45 4.02 0.09
N GLU A 44 -11.15 4.95 1.00
CA GLU A 44 -12.12 5.55 1.90
C GLU A 44 -12.05 7.09 1.88
N PRO A 45 -12.29 7.74 0.73
CA PRO A 45 -12.06 9.20 0.57
C PRO A 45 -12.96 10.08 1.44
N LEU A 46 -14.04 9.51 1.99
CA LEU A 46 -14.96 10.21 2.89
C LEU A 46 -14.61 10.04 4.37
N THR A 47 -13.57 9.27 4.69
CA THR A 47 -13.14 9.06 6.07
C THR A 47 -12.46 10.32 6.64
N GLY A 48 -12.89 10.73 7.84
CA GLY A 48 -12.34 11.89 8.53
C GLY A 48 -11.00 11.62 9.22
N LYS A 49 -10.39 12.67 9.76
CA LYS A 49 -9.14 12.59 10.54
C LYS A 49 -9.31 12.02 11.95
N ARG A 50 -10.55 11.96 12.44
CA ARG A 50 -10.89 11.38 13.76
C ARG A 50 -11.70 10.12 13.55
N PRO A 51 -11.39 9.03 14.28
CA PRO A 51 -12.18 7.82 14.20
C PRO A 51 -13.60 8.04 14.71
N VAL A 52 -14.58 7.56 13.96
CA VAL A 52 -16.01 7.63 14.33
C VAL A 52 -16.59 6.25 14.58
N MET A 53 -15.88 5.20 14.20
CA MET A 53 -16.22 3.80 14.43
C MET A 53 -14.94 2.96 14.43
N SER A 54 -15.02 1.75 14.94
CA SER A 54 -13.94 0.78 14.86
C SER A 54 -13.78 0.21 13.44
N THR A 55 -12.63 -0.40 13.16
CA THR A 55 -12.41 -1.12 11.91
C THR A 55 -13.39 -2.27 11.75
N ALA A 56 -13.68 -3.02 12.83
CA ALA A 56 -14.63 -4.11 12.79
C ALA A 56 -16.06 -3.66 12.45
N GLU A 57 -16.53 -2.56 13.06
CA GLU A 57 -17.87 -2.00 12.73
C GLU A 57 -17.94 -1.52 11.28
N ARG A 58 -16.88 -0.90 10.80
CA ARG A 58 -16.81 -0.45 9.41
C ARG A 58 -16.74 -1.64 8.45
N TYR A 59 -15.95 -2.69 8.78
CA TYR A 59 -15.82 -3.91 8.00
C TYR A 59 -17.18 -4.63 7.89
N ALA A 60 -17.85 -4.83 9.02
CA ALA A 60 -19.19 -5.40 9.08
C ALA A 60 -20.19 -4.64 8.17
N LYS A 61 -20.19 -3.31 8.27
CA LYS A 61 -21.06 -2.46 7.45
C LYS A 61 -20.75 -2.53 5.96
N LYS A 62 -19.47 -2.56 5.58
CA LYS A 62 -19.03 -2.60 4.17
C LYS A 62 -19.37 -3.93 3.50
N HIS A 63 -19.23 -5.03 4.23
CA HIS A 63 -19.42 -6.39 3.71
C HIS A 63 -20.80 -6.97 4.05
N GLU A 64 -21.68 -6.18 4.67
CA GLU A 64 -23.05 -6.60 5.07
C GLU A 64 -23.03 -7.81 6.02
N LEU A 65 -22.05 -7.86 6.93
CA LEU A 65 -21.84 -8.92 7.90
C LEU A 65 -22.37 -8.54 9.29
N SER A 66 -22.56 -9.56 10.16
CA SER A 66 -22.66 -9.33 11.59
C SER A 66 -21.30 -8.85 12.12
N LEU A 67 -21.29 -8.25 13.34
CA LEU A 67 -20.02 -7.84 13.96
C LEU A 67 -19.14 -9.04 14.30
N ASP A 68 -19.74 -10.16 14.71
CA ASP A 68 -19.01 -11.39 15.02
C ASP A 68 -18.36 -11.98 13.76
N ASP A 69 -19.10 -12.11 12.66
CA ASP A 69 -18.55 -12.59 11.39
C ASP A 69 -17.45 -11.67 10.86
N ALA A 70 -17.61 -10.35 11.02
CA ALA A 70 -16.58 -9.38 10.65
C ALA A 70 -15.30 -9.52 11.48
N LEU A 71 -15.42 -9.82 12.77
CA LEU A 71 -14.28 -10.09 13.65
C LEU A 71 -13.58 -11.40 13.28
N ASP A 72 -14.31 -12.41 12.87
CA ASP A 72 -13.75 -13.68 12.39
C ASP A 72 -12.96 -13.47 11.10
N GLU A 73 -13.52 -12.78 10.10
CA GLU A 73 -12.79 -12.45 8.86
C GLU A 73 -11.56 -11.56 9.10
N ILE A 74 -11.64 -10.62 10.03
CA ILE A 74 -10.49 -9.79 10.41
C ILE A 74 -9.40 -10.65 11.06
N SER A 75 -9.77 -11.61 11.89
CA SER A 75 -8.82 -12.54 12.51
C SER A 75 -8.10 -13.40 11.45
N GLU A 76 -8.79 -13.85 10.41
CA GLU A 76 -8.17 -14.56 9.28
C GLU A 76 -7.14 -13.66 8.55
N ILE A 77 -7.43 -12.37 8.38
CA ILE A 77 -6.48 -11.42 7.78
C ILE A 77 -5.23 -11.28 8.66
N GLU A 78 -5.41 -11.20 9.99
CA GLU A 78 -4.31 -11.10 10.95
C GLU A 78 -3.46 -12.38 10.98
N GLU A 79 -4.08 -13.56 10.84
CA GLU A 79 -3.39 -14.85 10.71
C GLU A 79 -2.56 -14.94 9.42
N ILE A 80 -3.13 -14.53 8.28
CA ILE A 80 -2.40 -14.46 6.99
C ILE A 80 -1.16 -13.56 7.12
N ALA A 81 -1.29 -12.42 7.76
CA ALA A 81 -0.16 -11.51 8.00
C ALA A 81 0.87 -12.13 8.96
N PHE A 82 0.42 -12.81 10.00
CA PHE A 82 1.29 -13.46 10.98
C PHE A 82 2.16 -14.56 10.34
N ASP A 83 1.62 -15.33 9.41
CA ASP A 83 2.35 -16.36 8.66
C ASP A 83 3.51 -15.76 7.83
N ASP A 84 3.38 -14.51 7.40
CA ASP A 84 4.44 -13.75 6.74
C ASP A 84 5.38 -13.01 7.72
N GLY A 85 5.19 -13.18 9.04
CA GLY A 85 5.96 -12.52 10.08
C GLY A 85 5.50 -11.10 10.42
N LEU A 86 4.37 -10.66 9.87
CA LEU A 86 3.77 -9.35 10.12
C LEU A 86 2.79 -9.44 11.30
N LYS A 87 3.04 -8.67 12.36
CA LYS A 87 2.19 -8.67 13.56
C LYS A 87 1.21 -7.50 13.51
N ILE A 88 0.31 -7.52 12.51
CA ILE A 88 -0.70 -6.47 12.41
C ILE A 88 -1.75 -6.60 13.52
N ASN A 89 -2.34 -5.46 13.90
CA ASN A 89 -3.47 -5.37 14.83
C ASN A 89 -4.61 -4.61 14.12
N TYR A 90 -5.18 -5.25 13.11
CA TYR A 90 -6.16 -4.64 12.22
C TYR A 90 -7.51 -4.43 12.92
N LYS A 91 -7.88 -5.36 13.77
CA LYS A 91 -9.11 -5.30 14.57
C LYS A 91 -9.23 -4.01 15.38
N ASP A 92 -8.16 -3.62 16.06
CA ASP A 92 -8.13 -2.46 16.96
C ASP A 92 -7.69 -1.16 16.26
N MET A 93 -7.42 -1.22 14.96
CA MET A 93 -6.99 -0.06 14.20
C MET A 93 -8.11 1.00 14.14
N PRO A 94 -7.88 2.24 14.60
CA PRO A 94 -8.87 3.31 14.48
C PRO A 94 -9.01 3.73 13.03
N LEU A 95 -10.21 3.64 12.44
CA LEU A 95 -10.43 4.06 11.05
C LEU A 95 -10.32 5.58 10.92
N THR A 96 -9.29 6.02 10.21
CA THR A 96 -9.04 7.44 9.88
C THR A 96 -8.57 7.57 8.43
N SER A 97 -8.63 8.78 7.88
CA SER A 97 -8.18 9.05 6.51
C SER A 97 -6.70 8.68 6.31
N SER A 98 -6.39 8.02 5.21
CA SER A 98 -5.04 7.76 4.72
C SER A 98 -4.49 8.87 3.80
N LYS A 99 -5.32 9.84 3.44
CA LYS A 99 -5.03 10.84 2.41
C LYS A 99 -3.71 11.58 2.60
N ASP A 100 -3.44 12.09 3.81
CA ASP A 100 -2.22 12.84 4.07
C ASP A 100 -0.98 11.95 4.00
N ALA A 101 -1.08 10.67 4.39
CA ALA A 101 -0.02 9.68 4.23
C ALA A 101 0.26 9.35 2.75
N LEU A 102 -0.79 9.20 1.94
CA LEU A 102 -0.68 8.98 0.49
C LEU A 102 0.00 10.17 -0.20
N ARG A 103 -0.38 11.41 0.15
CA ARG A 103 0.25 12.64 -0.35
C ARG A 103 1.73 12.73 0.03
N LEU A 104 2.05 12.41 1.27
CA LEU A 104 3.42 12.42 1.79
C LEU A 104 4.31 11.43 1.03
N CYS A 105 3.84 10.20 0.80
CA CYS A 105 4.58 9.22 0.00
C CYS A 105 4.75 9.66 -1.46
N LYS A 106 3.72 10.24 -2.07
CA LYS A 106 3.81 10.77 -3.44
C LYS A 106 4.82 11.91 -3.54
N PHE A 107 4.81 12.82 -2.57
CA PHE A 107 5.82 13.88 -2.45
C PHE A 107 7.23 13.29 -2.28
N CYS A 108 7.40 12.36 -1.33
CA CYS A 108 8.69 11.71 -1.08
C CYS A 108 9.23 11.07 -2.37
N GLN A 109 8.42 10.30 -3.09
CA GLN A 109 8.83 9.69 -4.35
C GLN A 109 9.29 10.72 -5.39
N SER A 110 8.69 11.91 -5.43
CA SER A 110 9.01 12.92 -6.44
C SER A 110 10.36 13.59 -6.20
N ILE A 111 10.84 13.66 -4.94
CA ILE A 111 12.07 14.37 -4.56
C ILE A 111 13.15 13.43 -4.01
N HIS A 112 12.76 12.34 -3.37
CA HIS A 112 13.62 11.35 -2.73
C HIS A 112 13.14 9.92 -3.03
N PRO A 113 13.14 9.49 -4.31
CA PRO A 113 12.62 8.17 -4.69
C PRO A 113 13.33 7.00 -3.99
N GLU A 114 14.58 7.20 -3.57
CA GLU A 114 15.39 6.18 -2.89
C GLU A 114 14.90 5.82 -1.48
N ILE A 115 14.11 6.69 -0.85
CA ILE A 115 13.54 6.43 0.49
C ILE A 115 12.02 6.26 0.47
N ALA A 116 11.38 6.42 -0.68
CA ALA A 116 9.92 6.38 -0.79
C ALA A 116 9.32 5.03 -0.36
N LEU A 117 9.95 3.91 -0.75
CA LEU A 117 9.54 2.58 -0.35
C LEU A 117 9.66 2.40 1.16
N LYS A 118 10.81 2.77 1.75
CA LYS A 118 11.04 2.73 3.20
C LYS A 118 10.00 3.56 3.97
N LEU A 119 9.65 4.73 3.44
CA LEU A 119 8.61 5.58 4.05
C LEU A 119 7.24 4.89 4.02
N ALA A 120 6.88 4.25 2.91
CA ALA A 120 5.63 3.51 2.81
C ALA A 120 5.57 2.34 3.80
N GLU A 121 6.65 1.57 3.93
CA GLU A 121 6.78 0.48 4.91
C GLU A 121 6.62 0.97 6.35
N GLU A 122 7.28 2.06 6.70
CA GLU A 122 7.20 2.63 8.05
C GLU A 122 5.79 3.16 8.36
N ILE A 123 5.11 3.77 7.37
CA ILE A 123 3.72 4.19 7.53
C ILE A 123 2.81 2.98 7.75
N PHE A 124 2.97 1.89 6.98
CA PHE A 124 2.22 0.65 7.21
C PHE A 124 2.46 0.07 8.59
N HIS A 125 3.72 -0.01 9.01
CA HIS A 125 4.07 -0.51 10.34
C HIS A 125 3.40 0.31 11.44
N LYS A 126 3.55 1.63 11.42
CA LYS A 126 2.90 2.54 12.38
C LYS A 126 1.39 2.40 12.37
N ARG A 127 0.80 2.25 11.17
CA ARG A 127 -0.64 2.19 10.98
C ARG A 127 -1.24 0.86 11.43
N LEU A 128 -0.69 -0.26 10.94
CA LEU A 128 -1.30 -1.58 11.07
C LEU A 128 -0.76 -2.39 12.26
N VAL A 129 0.46 -2.09 12.73
CA VAL A 129 1.06 -2.81 13.86
C VAL A 129 0.93 -2.00 15.15
N GLU A 130 1.25 -0.69 15.12
CA GLU A 130 1.21 0.17 16.30
C GLU A 130 -0.12 0.94 16.47
N ASN A 131 -1.02 0.87 15.48
CA ASN A 131 -2.32 1.56 15.46
C ASN A 131 -2.24 3.09 15.60
N GLU A 132 -1.14 3.67 15.13
CA GLU A 132 -0.95 5.12 15.11
C GLU A 132 -1.95 5.80 14.17
N ASN A 133 -2.40 6.98 14.55
CA ASN A 133 -3.30 7.76 13.70
C ASN A 133 -2.52 8.48 12.59
N ILE A 134 -2.43 7.88 11.40
CA ILE A 134 -1.76 8.49 10.24
C ILE A 134 -2.51 9.68 9.60
N ALA A 135 -3.67 10.07 10.12
CA ALA A 135 -4.32 11.34 9.80
C ALA A 135 -3.86 12.49 10.71
N ASP A 136 -3.06 12.20 11.75
CA ASP A 136 -2.39 13.20 12.56
C ASP A 136 -1.06 13.60 11.89
N ILE A 137 -0.98 14.84 11.46
CA ILE A 137 0.23 15.39 10.80
C ILE A 137 1.48 15.30 11.68
N LYS A 138 1.34 15.28 13.01
CA LYS A 138 2.49 15.12 13.93
C LYS A 138 3.04 13.71 13.91
N VAL A 139 2.18 12.70 13.74
CA VAL A 139 2.58 11.30 13.57
C VAL A 139 3.32 11.15 12.24
N LEU A 140 2.70 11.60 11.15
CA LEU A 140 3.33 11.55 9.82
C LEU A 140 4.65 12.31 9.76
N HIS A 141 4.74 13.47 10.39
CA HIS A 141 5.98 14.25 10.45
C HIS A 141 7.12 13.46 11.11
N LYS A 142 6.86 12.83 12.25
CA LYS A 142 7.86 11.99 12.94
C LYS A 142 8.31 10.81 12.08
N ILE A 143 7.37 10.13 11.43
CA ILE A 143 7.65 9.01 10.53
C ILE A 143 8.55 9.49 9.38
N ALA A 144 8.18 10.57 8.70
CA ALA A 144 8.92 11.09 7.55
C ALA A 144 10.36 11.48 7.91
N VAL A 145 10.54 12.21 9.01
CA VAL A 145 11.87 12.63 9.49
C VAL A 145 12.71 11.42 9.90
N SER A 146 12.12 10.40 10.54
CA SER A 146 12.84 9.16 10.88
C SER A 146 13.29 8.37 9.65
N CYS A 147 12.57 8.50 8.53
CA CYS A 147 12.94 7.91 7.26
C CYS A 147 14.02 8.70 6.49
N GLY A 148 14.25 9.96 6.87
CA GLY A 148 15.30 10.80 6.29
C GLY A 148 14.79 12.01 5.48
N LEU A 149 13.47 12.32 5.51
CA LEU A 149 13.00 13.58 4.93
C LEU A 149 13.39 14.77 5.83
N GLU A 150 13.65 15.90 5.19
CA GLU A 150 13.95 17.14 5.89
C GLU A 150 12.70 17.69 6.62
N GLU A 151 12.89 18.19 7.85
CA GLU A 151 11.80 18.69 8.71
C GLU A 151 10.95 19.78 8.04
N ASN A 152 11.63 20.76 7.39
CA ASN A 152 10.95 21.87 6.74
C ASN A 152 10.13 21.44 5.51
N GLU A 153 10.63 20.48 4.73
CA GLU A 153 9.92 19.94 3.57
C GLU A 153 8.72 19.12 4.03
N THR A 154 8.91 18.30 5.05
CA THR A 154 7.85 17.50 5.66
C THR A 154 6.72 18.38 6.23
N SER A 155 7.06 19.43 6.98
CA SER A 155 6.08 20.38 7.50
C SER A 155 5.32 21.05 6.34
N LYS A 156 6.02 21.49 5.32
CA LYS A 156 5.43 22.17 4.17
C LYS A 156 4.42 21.31 3.43
N ILE A 157 4.69 20.01 3.21
CA ILE A 157 3.75 19.13 2.53
C ILE A 157 2.53 18.79 3.41
N LEU A 158 2.73 18.62 4.73
CA LEU A 158 1.66 18.23 5.64
C LEU A 158 0.72 19.39 6.00
N GLU A 159 1.22 20.64 6.03
CA GLU A 159 0.44 21.84 6.34
C GLU A 159 -0.33 22.40 5.13
N ASN A 160 -0.07 21.91 3.93
CA ASN A 160 -0.68 22.37 2.68
C ASN A 160 -1.45 21.26 1.97
N ASN A 161 -2.08 21.60 0.85
CA ASN A 161 -2.84 20.66 0.02
C ASN A 161 -2.04 20.18 -1.22
N TYR A 162 -0.71 20.29 -1.19
CA TYR A 162 0.13 19.80 -2.28
C TYR A 162 -0.07 18.31 -2.49
N TYR A 163 0.06 17.86 -3.72
CA TYR A 163 -0.13 16.48 -4.17
C TYR A 163 -1.57 15.94 -4.07
N ASN A 164 -2.57 16.77 -3.73
CA ASN A 164 -3.97 16.34 -3.81
C ASN A 164 -4.41 16.02 -5.24
N ILE A 165 -3.94 16.80 -6.22
CA ILE A 165 -4.28 16.60 -7.64
C ILE A 165 -3.56 15.35 -8.16
N GLU A 166 -2.30 15.18 -7.80
CA GLU A 166 -1.46 14.07 -8.24
C GLU A 166 -2.01 12.73 -7.75
N ILE A 167 -2.42 12.62 -6.48
CA ILE A 167 -3.02 11.38 -5.96
C ILE A 167 -4.39 11.11 -6.61
N TYR A 168 -5.17 12.14 -6.91
CA TYR A 168 -6.43 11.99 -7.62
C TYR A 168 -6.21 11.50 -9.05
N LEU A 169 -5.25 12.08 -9.79
CA LEU A 169 -4.94 11.68 -11.16
C LEU A 169 -4.40 10.26 -11.24
N ASP A 170 -3.55 9.84 -10.29
CA ASP A 170 -3.07 8.45 -10.21
C ASP A 170 -4.24 7.46 -10.01
N GLN A 171 -5.21 7.83 -9.17
CA GLN A 171 -6.39 6.99 -8.94
C GLN A 171 -7.32 6.95 -10.15
N GLU A 172 -7.56 8.07 -10.82
CA GLU A 172 -8.35 8.12 -12.06
C GLU A 172 -7.69 7.30 -13.17
N GLU A 173 -6.37 7.36 -13.28
CA GLU A 173 -5.61 6.52 -14.20
C GLU A 173 -5.83 5.03 -13.90
N ALA A 174 -5.70 4.63 -12.62
CA ALA A 174 -5.95 3.25 -12.19
C ALA A 174 -7.35 2.77 -12.56
N VAL A 175 -8.38 3.58 -12.25
CA VAL A 175 -9.77 3.27 -12.59
C VAL A 175 -9.97 3.14 -14.11
N SER A 176 -9.28 3.96 -14.92
CA SER A 176 -9.35 3.87 -16.38
C SER A 176 -8.81 2.55 -16.94
N TYR A 177 -7.91 1.88 -16.20
CA TYR A 177 -7.40 0.53 -16.49
C TYR A 177 -8.22 -0.59 -15.84
N GLY A 178 -9.36 -0.27 -15.21
CA GLY A 178 -10.20 -1.24 -14.52
C GLY A 178 -9.71 -1.65 -13.14
N ILE A 179 -8.69 -0.96 -12.59
CA ILE A 179 -8.19 -1.19 -11.23
C ILE A 179 -9.08 -0.40 -10.27
N ASN A 180 -9.82 -1.10 -9.42
CA ASN A 180 -10.81 -0.53 -8.51
C ASN A 180 -10.64 -0.97 -7.04
N ALA A 181 -9.54 -1.65 -6.74
CA ALA A 181 -9.23 -2.17 -5.41
C ALA A 181 -7.71 -2.16 -5.16
N THR A 182 -7.30 -2.31 -3.92
CA THR A 182 -5.91 -2.44 -3.49
C THR A 182 -5.67 -3.76 -2.76
N PRO A 183 -4.45 -4.30 -2.83
CA PRO A 183 -3.33 -3.82 -3.64
C PRO A 183 -3.49 -4.17 -5.13
N CYS A 184 -2.76 -3.45 -5.98
CA CYS A 184 -2.50 -3.88 -7.34
C CYS A 184 -1.02 -3.62 -7.64
N PHE A 185 -0.33 -4.63 -8.17
CA PHE A 185 1.07 -4.53 -8.55
C PHE A 185 1.20 -4.61 -10.07
N ILE A 186 2.09 -3.79 -10.64
CA ILE A 186 2.36 -3.80 -12.07
C ILE A 186 3.85 -3.98 -12.26
N LEU A 187 4.23 -5.09 -12.89
CA LEU A 187 5.61 -5.41 -13.23
C LEU A 187 5.87 -4.95 -14.66
N ASN A 188 6.90 -4.13 -14.85
CA ASN A 188 7.33 -3.70 -16.18
C ASN A 188 8.79 -4.10 -16.42
N TYR A 189 9.03 -4.82 -17.50
CA TYR A 189 10.38 -5.25 -17.90
C TYR A 189 10.48 -5.40 -19.42
N ASN A 190 11.52 -4.85 -20.04
CA ASN A 190 11.80 -4.95 -21.48
C ASN A 190 10.62 -4.58 -22.41
N GLY A 191 9.73 -3.68 -21.96
CA GLY A 191 8.55 -3.27 -22.73
C GLY A 191 7.31 -4.13 -22.49
N GLU A 192 7.45 -5.25 -21.78
CA GLU A 192 6.33 -6.07 -21.32
C GLU A 192 5.77 -5.55 -20.02
N ARG A 193 4.47 -5.77 -19.81
CA ARG A 193 3.72 -5.36 -18.62
C ARG A 193 2.85 -6.49 -18.12
N LEU A 194 2.96 -6.81 -16.83
CA LEU A 194 2.08 -7.73 -16.13
C LEU A 194 1.36 -7.01 -15.00
N ILE A 195 0.03 -7.09 -14.98
CA ILE A 195 -0.82 -6.50 -13.93
C ILE A 195 -1.26 -7.63 -12.99
N MET A 196 -1.02 -7.45 -11.71
CA MET A 196 -1.32 -8.40 -10.65
C MET A 196 -2.27 -7.75 -9.62
N PRO A 197 -3.60 -7.82 -9.81
CA PRO A 197 -4.57 -7.26 -8.89
C PRO A 197 -4.80 -8.19 -7.70
N GLY A 198 -4.71 -7.66 -6.49
CA GLY A 198 -4.91 -8.41 -5.26
C GLY A 198 -3.62 -8.84 -4.58
N VAL A 199 -3.77 -9.70 -3.57
CA VAL A 199 -2.66 -10.24 -2.78
C VAL A 199 -2.28 -11.64 -3.29
N PHE A 200 -1.02 -11.82 -3.63
CA PHE A 200 -0.44 -13.09 -4.08
C PHE A 200 0.53 -13.63 -3.03
N SER A 201 0.81 -14.92 -3.07
CA SER A 201 1.88 -15.51 -2.26
C SER A 201 3.25 -15.09 -2.76
N THR A 202 4.29 -15.25 -1.94
CA THR A 202 5.67 -15.00 -2.35
C THR A 202 6.07 -15.85 -3.55
N GLU A 203 5.66 -17.13 -3.59
CA GLU A 203 5.93 -18.05 -4.70
C GLU A 203 5.24 -17.61 -6.01
N GLU A 204 4.00 -17.13 -5.95
CA GLU A 204 3.30 -16.59 -7.12
C GLU A 204 3.99 -15.33 -7.66
N PHE A 205 4.50 -14.46 -6.77
CA PHE A 205 5.30 -13.31 -7.18
C PHE A 205 6.65 -13.73 -7.77
N GLU A 206 7.33 -14.74 -7.21
CA GLU A 206 8.58 -15.28 -7.76
C GLU A 206 8.36 -15.82 -9.18
N ASN A 207 7.33 -16.64 -9.39
CA ASN A 207 6.98 -17.16 -10.70
C ASN A 207 6.67 -16.04 -11.70
N ALA A 208 5.91 -15.01 -11.30
CA ALA A 208 5.61 -13.87 -12.15
C ALA A 208 6.87 -13.07 -12.53
N LEU A 209 7.79 -12.88 -11.58
CA LEU A 209 9.06 -12.18 -11.82
C LEU A 209 9.99 -12.98 -12.74
N GLU A 210 10.08 -14.30 -12.58
CA GLU A 210 10.84 -15.19 -13.46
C GLU A 210 10.28 -15.20 -14.88
N ASP A 211 8.95 -15.30 -15.04
CA ASP A 211 8.27 -15.23 -16.35
C ASP A 211 8.57 -13.89 -17.05
N MET A 212 8.54 -12.76 -16.30
CA MET A 212 8.89 -11.45 -16.82
C MET A 212 10.37 -11.38 -17.27
N LEU A 213 11.28 -11.98 -16.51
CA LEU A 213 12.73 -11.96 -16.82
C LEU A 213 13.08 -12.86 -17.99
N SER A 214 12.45 -14.02 -18.14
CA SER A 214 12.66 -14.96 -19.23
C SER A 214 12.00 -14.52 -20.55
N GLY A 215 11.00 -13.62 -20.48
CA GLY A 215 10.17 -13.24 -21.62
C GLY A 215 9.11 -14.30 -21.97
N GLU A 216 8.90 -15.28 -21.11
CA GLU A 216 7.89 -16.34 -21.25
C GLU A 216 6.56 -15.92 -20.63
N ILE A 217 6.15 -14.68 -20.83
CA ILE A 217 4.85 -14.22 -20.35
C ILE A 217 3.78 -14.95 -21.14
N GLU A 218 3.26 -16.04 -20.60
CA GLU A 218 1.99 -16.58 -21.10
C GLU A 218 0.96 -15.46 -20.96
N LYS A 219 0.25 -15.18 -22.06
CA LYS A 219 -0.90 -14.25 -22.05
C LYS A 219 -2.03 -14.84 -21.20
N LYS A 220 -1.80 -14.98 -19.90
CA LYS A 220 -2.83 -15.27 -18.91
C LYS A 220 -3.65 -14.00 -18.75
N THR A 221 -4.67 -13.86 -19.59
CA THR A 221 -5.75 -12.91 -19.38
C THR A 221 -6.46 -13.37 -18.11
N PHE A 222 -6.19 -12.71 -16.99
CA PHE A 222 -7.04 -12.85 -15.81
C PHE A 222 -8.38 -12.19 -16.15
N VAL A 223 -9.39 -13.02 -16.34
CA VAL A 223 -10.80 -12.63 -16.56
C VAL A 223 -11.43 -12.38 -15.20
#